data_bc8b384ee2c9f3f3b6315d750e23930f
#
_entry.id   bc8b384ee2c9f3f3b6315d750e23930f
#
_cell.length_a   1.000
_cell.length_b   1.000
_cell.length_c   1.000
_cell.angle_alpha   90.00
_cell.angle_beta   90.00
_cell.angle_gamma   90.00
#
_symmetry.space_group_name_H-M   'P 1'
#
loop_
_entity.id
_entity.type
_entity.pdbx_description
1 polymer ?
#
loop_
_entity_poly.entity_id
_entity_poly.type
_entity_poly.pdbx_seq_one_letter_code
_entity_poly.pdbx_strand_id
1 'polypeptide(L)'
;DKDTKHLVEFTDKVKIKVRGNSTANPTNGKKAYRLKFDKKLGATKHDMLGLGYSARNWTLLANVFDHSMIRNALSYHLEKEVGMDFCPGYKFADLVINGNYRGTYQICDHVEIDKNRVNIDEDTGWMLEFQGRGDMLDKPLCFTQDGILMNIKNPEPADEKDAEQVAAVIAPIQNWFTGTWKSKWTGSNVFDTQTGWRSVNDEESLIKFWIITELTGDYDGWMTVKAYKEAAEDKLHYGPVWD
;
A
#
# COMPACT_ATOMS: atom_id res chain seq x y z
N ASP A 1 -0.72 -32.12 -18.65
CA ASP A 1 -1.68 -31.13 -18.15
C ASP A 1 -1.62 -29.88 -19.02
N LYS A 2 -2.74 -29.44 -19.57
CA LYS A 2 -2.76 -28.33 -20.55
C LYS A 2 -2.44 -26.96 -19.94
N ASP A 3 -2.26 -26.86 -18.65
CA ASP A 3 -1.99 -25.63 -17.89
C ASP A 3 -0.50 -25.31 -17.65
N THR A 4 0.42 -26.08 -18.17
CA THR A 4 1.86 -25.82 -18.08
C THR A 4 2.33 -24.59 -18.89
N LYS A 5 1.43 -23.91 -19.60
CA LYS A 5 1.76 -22.73 -20.43
C LYS A 5 2.14 -21.47 -19.63
N HIS A 6 2.03 -21.48 -18.31
CA HIS A 6 2.34 -20.34 -17.45
C HIS A 6 3.46 -20.57 -16.43
N LEU A 7 4.28 -21.61 -16.61
CA LEU A 7 5.49 -21.77 -15.82
C LEU A 7 6.51 -20.71 -16.26
N VAL A 8 6.66 -19.66 -15.46
CA VAL A 8 7.78 -18.73 -15.58
C VAL A 8 8.95 -19.32 -14.81
N GLU A 9 9.84 -20.01 -15.51
CA GLU A 9 11.07 -20.50 -14.92
C GLU A 9 12.18 -19.46 -15.11
N PHE A 10 12.61 -18.86 -14.02
CA PHE A 10 13.76 -17.95 -14.02
C PHE A 10 14.58 -18.08 -12.74
N THR A 11 15.86 -17.68 -12.82
CA THR A 11 16.76 -17.56 -11.69
C THR A 11 17.28 -16.13 -11.64
N ASP A 12 17.15 -15.47 -10.48
CA ASP A 12 17.66 -14.11 -10.29
C ASP A 12 18.03 -13.86 -8.82
N LYS A 13 18.73 -12.75 -8.57
CA LYS A 13 19.10 -12.28 -7.24
C LYS A 13 17.95 -11.48 -6.64
N VAL A 14 17.52 -11.83 -5.45
CA VAL A 14 16.46 -11.16 -4.73
C VAL A 14 16.86 -10.85 -3.29
N LYS A 15 16.56 -9.66 -2.83
CA LYS A 15 16.56 -9.33 -1.40
C LYS A 15 15.25 -9.79 -0.81
N ILE A 16 15.32 -10.54 0.30
CA ILE A 16 14.16 -10.96 1.07
C ILE A 16 14.21 -10.29 2.45
N LYS A 17 13.10 -9.70 2.87
CA LYS A 17 12.95 -9.06 4.19
C LYS A 17 11.65 -9.55 4.82
N VAL A 18 11.69 -9.91 6.10
CA VAL A 18 10.46 -10.11 6.89
C VAL A 18 9.68 -8.80 6.93
N ARG A 19 8.37 -8.87 6.70
CA ARG A 19 7.48 -7.71 6.72
C ARG A 19 6.30 -7.93 7.66
N GLY A 20 5.56 -6.83 7.89
CA GLY A 20 4.41 -6.77 8.77
C GLY A 20 4.78 -6.35 10.18
N ASN A 21 3.79 -6.08 10.98
CA ASN A 21 3.91 -5.77 12.41
C ASN A 21 3.58 -7.03 13.23
N SER A 22 2.30 -7.33 13.39
CA SER A 22 1.83 -8.53 14.09
C SER A 22 2.29 -9.84 13.43
N THR A 23 2.29 -9.90 12.10
CA THR A 23 2.78 -11.06 11.33
C THR A 23 4.28 -11.27 11.42
N ALA A 24 5.06 -10.23 11.74
CA ALA A 24 6.51 -10.33 11.96
C ALA A 24 6.88 -10.79 13.37
N ASN A 25 5.92 -10.90 14.30
CA ASN A 25 6.18 -11.32 15.67
C ASN A 25 6.99 -12.64 15.71
N PRO A 26 8.08 -12.72 16.50
CA PRO A 26 8.94 -13.91 16.59
C PRO A 26 8.20 -15.20 16.92
N THR A 27 7.09 -15.13 17.65
CA THR A 27 6.29 -16.31 18.03
C THR A 27 5.49 -16.93 16.88
N ASN A 28 5.26 -16.18 15.78
CA ASN A 28 4.59 -16.72 14.61
C ASN A 28 5.54 -17.64 13.83
N GLY A 29 5.15 -18.89 13.67
CA GLY A 29 5.95 -19.90 12.96
C GLY A 29 6.12 -19.62 11.46
N LYS A 30 5.22 -18.82 10.86
CA LYS A 30 5.21 -18.48 9.43
C LYS A 30 5.27 -16.97 9.25
N LYS A 31 6.30 -16.48 8.55
CA LYS A 31 6.57 -15.05 8.36
C LYS A 31 6.12 -14.57 6.98
N ALA A 32 5.58 -13.37 6.92
CA ALA A 32 5.39 -12.65 5.66
C ALA A 32 6.71 -12.02 5.20
N TYR A 33 6.89 -11.91 3.88
CA TYR A 33 8.12 -11.38 3.29
C TYR A 33 7.85 -10.30 2.25
N ARG A 34 8.79 -9.36 2.11
CA ARG A 34 8.95 -8.51 0.94
C ARG A 34 10.10 -9.03 0.11
N LEU A 35 9.88 -9.19 -1.18
CA LEU A 35 10.89 -9.50 -2.18
C LEU A 35 11.26 -8.21 -2.92
N LYS A 36 12.55 -7.97 -3.12
CA LYS A 36 13.05 -6.86 -3.95
C LYS A 36 14.11 -7.37 -4.91
N PHE A 37 13.80 -7.37 -6.20
CA PHE A 37 14.76 -7.60 -7.28
C PHE A 37 15.61 -6.35 -7.46
N ASP A 38 16.68 -6.25 -6.69
CA ASP A 38 17.46 -5.02 -6.53
C ASP A 38 18.38 -4.79 -7.73
N LYS A 39 18.21 -3.64 -8.38
CA LYS A 39 19.08 -3.18 -9.48
C LYS A 39 20.56 -3.17 -9.08
N LYS A 40 20.88 -2.84 -7.81
CA LYS A 40 22.27 -2.84 -7.29
C LYS A 40 22.90 -4.24 -7.25
N LEU A 41 22.09 -5.29 -7.25
CA LEU A 41 22.55 -6.69 -7.35
C LEU A 41 22.60 -7.20 -8.79
N GLY A 42 22.25 -6.37 -9.78
CA GLY A 42 22.12 -6.74 -11.18
C GLY A 42 20.81 -7.48 -11.50
N ALA A 43 19.85 -7.51 -10.56
CA ALA A 43 18.57 -8.17 -10.78
C ALA A 43 17.68 -7.40 -11.78
N THR A 44 16.84 -8.12 -12.49
CA THR A 44 15.85 -7.58 -13.44
C THR A 44 14.47 -7.44 -12.79
N LYS A 45 13.52 -6.82 -13.49
CA LYS A 45 12.10 -6.84 -13.11
C LYS A 45 11.50 -8.18 -13.55
N HIS A 46 10.58 -8.72 -12.77
CA HIS A 46 9.87 -9.96 -13.12
C HIS A 46 8.36 -9.79 -13.02
N ASP A 47 7.63 -10.46 -13.91
CA ASP A 47 6.19 -10.65 -13.82
C ASP A 47 5.92 -11.92 -13.00
N MET A 48 5.85 -11.78 -11.68
CA MET A 48 5.65 -12.90 -10.76
C MET A 48 4.24 -13.48 -10.81
N LEU A 49 3.29 -12.76 -11.37
CA LEU A 49 1.88 -13.11 -11.38
C LEU A 49 1.34 -13.48 -12.76
N GLY A 50 2.11 -13.22 -13.83
CA GLY A 50 1.65 -13.40 -15.21
C GLY A 50 0.55 -12.41 -15.58
N LEU A 51 0.67 -11.16 -15.09
CA LEU A 51 -0.29 -10.08 -15.34
C LEU A 51 0.05 -9.23 -16.58
N GLY A 52 1.17 -9.53 -17.24
CA GLY A 52 1.64 -8.80 -18.41
C GLY A 52 2.51 -7.58 -18.08
N TYR A 53 2.91 -7.40 -16.84
CA TYR A 53 3.87 -6.39 -16.43
C TYR A 53 4.90 -6.92 -15.43
N SER A 54 6.08 -6.32 -15.44
CA SER A 54 7.19 -6.72 -14.58
C SER A 54 7.49 -5.65 -13.54
N ALA A 55 7.69 -6.07 -12.29
CA ALA A 55 8.01 -5.20 -11.17
C ALA A 55 9.23 -5.70 -10.39
N ARG A 56 9.77 -4.83 -9.53
CA ARG A 56 10.91 -5.17 -8.65
C ARG A 56 10.47 -5.63 -7.28
N ASN A 57 9.37 -5.10 -6.77
CA ASN A 57 8.91 -5.36 -5.42
C ASN A 57 7.65 -6.23 -5.45
N TRP A 58 7.67 -7.29 -4.67
CA TRP A 58 6.56 -8.21 -4.49
C TRP A 58 6.39 -8.54 -3.01
N THR A 59 5.19 -8.93 -2.63
CA THR A 59 4.87 -9.30 -1.26
C THR A 59 4.46 -10.76 -1.20
N LEU A 60 4.98 -11.48 -0.22
CA LEU A 60 4.56 -12.83 0.15
C LEU A 60 3.77 -12.73 1.47
N LEU A 61 2.46 -12.78 1.40
CA LEU A 61 1.59 -12.81 2.56
C LEU A 61 1.55 -14.23 3.13
N ALA A 62 1.79 -14.35 4.42
CA ALA A 62 1.80 -15.64 5.11
C ALA A 62 0.39 -16.13 5.44
N ASN A 63 -0.59 -15.20 5.50
CA ASN A 63 -1.97 -15.44 5.94
C ASN A 63 -2.07 -16.22 7.26
N VAL A 64 -1.14 -15.93 8.19
CA VAL A 64 -0.95 -16.71 9.42
C VAL A 64 -2.15 -16.65 10.37
N PHE A 65 -2.92 -15.58 10.31
CA PHE A 65 -4.13 -15.38 11.11
C PHE A 65 -5.42 -15.78 10.39
N ASP A 66 -5.32 -16.07 9.09
CA ASP A 66 -6.45 -16.53 8.27
C ASP A 66 -6.33 -18.01 7.95
N HIS A 67 -7.03 -18.84 8.70
CA HIS A 67 -7.03 -20.29 8.50
C HIS A 67 -7.61 -20.71 7.13
N SER A 68 -8.44 -19.86 6.51
CA SER A 68 -8.96 -20.10 5.16
C SER A 68 -7.95 -19.75 4.07
N MET A 69 -6.99 -18.86 4.38
CA MET A 69 -5.98 -18.29 3.48
C MET A 69 -6.51 -17.46 2.30
N ILE A 70 -7.82 -17.18 2.25
CA ILE A 70 -8.46 -16.52 1.11
C ILE A 70 -9.01 -15.12 1.41
N ARG A 71 -8.95 -14.61 2.65
CA ARG A 71 -9.53 -13.30 2.99
C ARG A 71 -8.94 -12.17 2.17
N ASN A 72 -7.61 -12.05 2.12
CA ASN A 72 -6.95 -11.05 1.28
C ASN A 72 -7.27 -11.24 -0.21
N ALA A 73 -7.33 -12.49 -0.67
CA ALA A 73 -7.68 -12.79 -2.06
C ALA A 73 -9.11 -12.35 -2.38
N LEU A 74 -10.05 -12.55 -1.46
CA LEU A 74 -11.44 -12.11 -1.60
C LEU A 74 -11.53 -10.59 -1.60
N SER A 75 -10.83 -9.90 -0.70
CA SER A 75 -10.77 -8.44 -0.67
C SER A 75 -10.28 -7.87 -1.99
N TYR A 76 -9.16 -8.36 -2.51
CA TYR A 76 -8.60 -7.90 -3.80
C TYR A 76 -9.54 -8.19 -4.99
N HIS A 77 -10.27 -9.31 -4.94
CA HIS A 77 -11.30 -9.59 -5.94
C HIS A 77 -12.44 -8.57 -5.87
N LEU A 78 -12.95 -8.29 -4.68
CA LEU A 78 -14.01 -7.30 -4.48
C LEU A 78 -13.58 -5.89 -4.86
N GLU A 79 -12.35 -5.48 -4.53
CA GLU A 79 -11.78 -4.20 -4.97
C GLU A 79 -11.85 -4.06 -6.49
N LYS A 80 -11.50 -5.13 -7.22
CA LYS A 80 -11.59 -5.16 -8.67
C LYS A 80 -13.03 -5.04 -9.18
N GLU A 81 -13.96 -5.76 -8.56
CA GLU A 81 -15.38 -5.75 -8.95
C GLU A 81 -16.05 -4.38 -8.71
N VAL A 82 -15.67 -3.66 -7.64
CA VAL A 82 -16.17 -2.29 -7.42
C VAL A 82 -15.41 -1.25 -8.23
N GLY A 83 -14.35 -1.64 -8.94
CA GLY A 83 -13.58 -0.77 -9.83
C GLY A 83 -12.74 0.24 -9.06
N MET A 84 -11.96 -0.20 -8.06
CA MET A 84 -10.92 0.64 -7.46
C MET A 84 -9.81 0.90 -8.49
N ASP A 85 -9.16 2.07 -8.41
CA ASP A 85 -8.13 2.48 -9.38
C ASP A 85 -6.93 1.54 -9.41
N PHE A 86 -6.57 1.00 -8.26
CA PHE A 86 -5.57 -0.05 -8.14
C PHE A 86 -6.05 -1.16 -7.20
N CYS A 87 -5.99 -2.37 -7.68
CA CYS A 87 -6.27 -3.59 -6.93
C CYS A 87 -5.05 -4.50 -7.01
N PRO A 88 -4.48 -4.95 -5.88
CA PRO A 88 -3.34 -5.85 -5.93
C PRO A 88 -3.67 -7.16 -6.65
N GLY A 89 -2.91 -7.48 -7.70
CA GLY A 89 -2.94 -8.80 -8.29
C GLY A 89 -2.34 -9.83 -7.34
N TYR A 90 -2.77 -11.09 -7.40
CA TYR A 90 -2.26 -12.14 -6.52
C TYR A 90 -2.28 -13.53 -7.16
N LYS A 91 -1.44 -14.41 -6.62
CA LYS A 91 -1.47 -15.88 -6.84
C LYS A 91 -1.04 -16.59 -5.55
N PHE A 92 -1.39 -17.86 -5.44
CA PHE A 92 -0.86 -18.71 -4.39
C PHE A 92 0.37 -19.46 -4.89
N ALA A 93 1.39 -19.58 -4.05
CA ALA A 93 2.63 -20.25 -4.38
C ALA A 93 3.22 -20.93 -3.14
N ASP A 94 3.85 -22.07 -3.35
CA ASP A 94 4.60 -22.75 -2.31
C ASP A 94 5.99 -22.12 -2.16
N LEU A 95 6.40 -21.88 -0.93
CA LEU A 95 7.69 -21.28 -0.60
C LEU A 95 8.65 -22.30 0.00
N VAL A 96 9.82 -22.40 -0.61
CA VAL A 96 10.94 -23.17 -0.08
C VAL A 96 12.12 -22.22 0.17
N ILE A 97 12.66 -22.20 1.37
CA ILE A 97 13.85 -21.41 1.74
C ILE A 97 14.94 -22.35 2.23
N ASN A 98 16.10 -22.34 1.59
CA ASN A 98 17.25 -23.19 1.95
C ASN A 98 16.86 -24.69 2.05
N GLY A 99 16.05 -25.17 1.10
CA GLY A 99 15.58 -26.56 1.07
C GLY A 99 14.44 -26.87 2.06
N ASN A 100 14.03 -25.93 2.91
CA ASN A 100 12.96 -26.14 3.87
C ASN A 100 11.64 -25.56 3.32
N TYR A 101 10.62 -26.39 3.21
CA TYR A 101 9.27 -25.97 2.85
C TYR A 101 8.65 -25.08 3.93
N ARG A 102 8.16 -23.92 3.55
CA ARG A 102 7.58 -22.90 4.43
C ARG A 102 6.06 -22.80 4.35
N GLY A 103 5.44 -23.61 3.51
CA GLY A 103 4.01 -23.62 3.25
C GLY A 103 3.60 -22.77 2.06
N THR A 104 2.30 -22.72 1.82
CA THR A 104 1.69 -21.92 0.75
C THR A 104 1.59 -20.46 1.17
N TYR A 105 1.99 -19.56 0.30
CA TYR A 105 1.93 -18.10 0.46
C TYR A 105 1.03 -17.50 -0.61
N GLN A 106 0.42 -16.37 -0.30
CA GLN A 106 -0.16 -15.51 -1.30
C GLN A 106 0.90 -14.53 -1.76
N ILE A 107 1.39 -14.68 -3.00
CA ILE A 107 2.22 -13.66 -3.63
C ILE A 107 1.31 -12.61 -4.24
N CYS A 108 1.61 -11.33 -4.00
CA CYS A 108 0.81 -10.22 -4.51
C CYS A 108 1.67 -9.02 -4.85
N ASP A 109 1.07 -8.07 -5.54
CA ASP A 109 1.67 -6.76 -5.75
C ASP A 109 2.09 -6.11 -4.44
N HIS A 110 3.19 -5.38 -4.50
CA HIS A 110 3.53 -4.44 -3.46
C HIS A 110 2.88 -3.10 -3.75
N VAL A 111 2.22 -2.50 -2.76
CA VAL A 111 1.61 -1.17 -2.92
C VAL A 111 2.74 -0.15 -3.01
N GLU A 112 2.96 0.36 -4.21
CA GLU A 112 3.96 1.37 -4.54
C GLU A 112 3.53 2.15 -5.78
N ILE A 113 4.17 3.28 -6.04
CA ILE A 113 3.94 4.06 -7.25
C ILE A 113 4.53 3.31 -8.45
N ASP A 114 3.72 2.99 -9.42
CA ASP A 114 4.08 2.42 -10.72
C ASP A 114 2.87 2.56 -11.64
N LYS A 115 3.08 2.71 -12.94
CA LYS A 115 2.02 2.82 -13.95
C LYS A 115 1.00 1.68 -13.95
N ASN A 116 1.36 0.51 -13.41
CA ASN A 116 0.48 -0.65 -13.30
C ASN A 116 0.01 -0.89 -11.86
N ARG A 117 0.30 0.02 -10.93
CA ARG A 117 -0.07 0.00 -9.52
C ARG A 117 -0.72 1.32 -9.13
N VAL A 118 -0.24 2.00 -8.11
CA VAL A 118 -0.70 3.36 -7.82
C VAL A 118 -0.10 4.28 -8.88
N ASN A 119 -0.91 4.64 -9.87
CA ASN A 119 -0.46 5.36 -11.06
C ASN A 119 -0.53 6.87 -10.85
N ILE A 120 0.43 7.38 -10.10
CA ILE A 120 0.66 8.81 -9.90
C ILE A 120 2.11 9.15 -10.27
N ASP A 121 2.40 10.43 -10.43
CA ASP A 121 3.76 10.90 -10.71
C ASP A 121 4.69 10.62 -9.50
N GLU A 122 5.82 9.93 -9.73
CA GLU A 122 6.74 9.51 -8.68
C GLU A 122 7.47 10.70 -8.02
N ASP A 123 7.72 11.76 -8.78
CA ASP A 123 8.50 12.92 -8.30
C ASP A 123 7.62 13.93 -7.53
N THR A 124 6.35 14.06 -7.89
CA THR A 124 5.48 15.13 -7.40
C THR A 124 4.21 14.63 -6.69
N GLY A 125 3.79 13.40 -6.94
CA GLY A 125 2.62 12.79 -6.33
C GLY A 125 2.84 12.40 -4.88
N TRP A 126 1.78 12.35 -4.10
CA TRP A 126 1.83 11.92 -2.70
C TRP A 126 1.26 10.53 -2.53
N MET A 127 1.98 9.67 -1.87
CA MET A 127 1.50 8.38 -1.39
C MET A 127 1.61 8.36 0.14
N LEU A 128 0.51 8.14 0.82
CA LEU A 128 0.33 8.42 2.24
C LEU A 128 -0.33 7.24 2.95
N GLU A 129 -0.14 7.16 4.26
CA GLU A 129 -0.87 6.24 5.13
C GLU A 129 -1.38 7.00 6.35
N PHE A 130 -2.70 7.13 6.50
CA PHE A 130 -3.30 7.51 7.77
C PHE A 130 -3.08 6.38 8.78
N GLN A 131 -2.72 6.74 10.00
CA GLN A 131 -2.47 5.78 11.07
C GLN A 131 -3.48 5.94 12.21
N GLY A 132 -3.98 4.83 12.71
CA GLY A 132 -4.86 4.84 13.89
C GLY A 132 -4.11 4.99 15.22
N ARG A 133 -2.78 4.78 15.22
CA ARG A 133 -1.95 4.80 16.42
C ARG A 133 -0.59 5.43 16.18
N GLY A 134 -0.12 6.23 17.15
CA GLY A 134 1.16 6.94 17.05
C GLY A 134 2.40 6.04 17.08
N ASP A 135 2.31 4.83 17.63
CA ASP A 135 3.40 3.85 17.61
C ASP A 135 3.61 3.18 16.26
N MET A 136 2.70 3.41 15.31
CA MET A 136 2.79 2.93 13.91
C MET A 136 3.38 3.99 12.95
N LEU A 137 3.86 5.12 13.46
CA LEU A 137 4.47 6.16 12.64
C LEU A 137 5.87 5.78 12.19
N ASP A 138 6.12 5.85 10.89
CA ASP A 138 7.41 5.56 10.24
C ASP A 138 8.33 6.78 10.27
N LYS A 139 9.14 6.91 11.29
CA LYS A 139 10.12 8.01 11.39
C LYS A 139 11.27 7.81 10.39
N PRO A 140 11.78 8.88 9.78
CA PRO A 140 11.45 10.29 10.00
C PRO A 140 10.27 10.81 9.16
N LEU A 141 9.78 10.05 8.18
CA LEU A 141 8.78 10.48 7.19
C LEU A 141 7.35 10.34 7.72
N CYS A 142 7.05 11.06 8.78
CA CYS A 142 5.72 11.09 9.38
C CYS A 142 5.45 12.43 10.07
N PHE A 143 4.18 12.72 10.31
CA PHE A 143 3.78 13.82 11.18
C PHE A 143 2.57 13.48 12.04
N THR A 144 2.42 14.22 13.13
CA THR A 144 1.24 14.17 14.00
C THR A 144 0.83 15.60 14.27
N GLN A 145 -0.36 15.97 13.83
CA GLN A 145 -0.89 17.31 14.08
C GLN A 145 -2.42 17.28 14.09
N ASP A 146 -3.03 17.92 15.09
CA ASP A 146 -4.48 18.11 15.18
C ASP A 146 -5.30 16.80 15.05
N GLY A 147 -4.78 15.71 15.59
CA GLY A 147 -5.40 14.39 15.51
C GLY A 147 -5.14 13.61 14.22
N ILE A 148 -4.41 14.19 13.27
CA ILE A 148 -3.96 13.48 12.06
C ILE A 148 -2.64 12.78 12.39
N LEU A 149 -2.61 11.48 12.22
CA LEU A 149 -1.41 10.63 12.29
C LEU A 149 -1.10 10.15 10.87
N MET A 150 0.04 10.53 10.30
CA MET A 150 0.32 10.31 8.90
C MET A 150 1.74 9.78 8.69
N ASN A 151 1.87 8.70 7.92
CA ASN A 151 3.12 8.28 7.30
C ASN A 151 3.17 8.77 5.84
N ILE A 152 4.32 9.24 5.41
CA ILE A 152 4.59 9.65 4.04
C ILE A 152 5.39 8.53 3.36
N LYS A 153 4.84 7.94 2.31
CA LYS A 153 5.48 6.88 1.54
C LYS A 153 6.08 7.41 0.24
N ASN A 154 5.60 8.55 -0.22
CA ASN A 154 6.14 9.33 -1.32
C ASN A 154 5.69 10.80 -1.16
N PRO A 155 6.53 11.77 -1.49
CA PRO A 155 7.92 11.64 -1.95
C PRO A 155 8.90 11.22 -0.84
N GLU A 156 10.04 10.64 -1.25
CA GLU A 156 11.16 10.32 -0.35
C GLU A 156 12.26 11.40 -0.49
N PRO A 157 12.92 11.84 0.61
CA PRO A 157 14.08 12.70 0.52
C PRO A 157 15.26 11.92 -0.06
N ALA A 158 16.23 12.64 -0.65
CA ALA A 158 17.43 11.99 -1.17
C ALA A 158 18.30 11.38 -0.04
N ASP A 159 18.27 11.98 1.15
CA ASP A 159 18.87 11.43 2.37
C ASP A 159 17.91 11.58 3.57
N GLU A 160 17.37 10.47 4.07
CA GLU A 160 16.50 10.44 5.25
C GLU A 160 17.18 10.86 6.56
N LYS A 161 18.50 10.96 6.58
CA LYS A 161 19.26 11.45 7.72
C LYS A 161 19.44 12.96 7.72
N ASP A 162 19.19 13.61 6.59
CA ASP A 162 19.22 15.04 6.45
C ASP A 162 17.88 15.63 6.91
N ALA A 163 17.90 16.27 8.07
CA ALA A 163 16.68 16.83 8.68
C ALA A 163 16.05 17.95 7.83
N GLU A 164 16.83 18.69 7.05
CA GLU A 164 16.31 19.75 6.19
C GLU A 164 15.57 19.15 4.98
N GLN A 165 16.12 18.11 4.36
CA GLN A 165 15.47 17.40 3.27
C GLN A 165 14.18 16.69 3.74
N VAL A 166 14.22 16.06 4.91
CA VAL A 166 13.05 15.46 5.53
C VAL A 166 11.95 16.50 5.80
N ALA A 167 12.33 17.65 6.38
CA ALA A 167 11.40 18.75 6.62
C ALA A 167 10.80 19.32 5.34
N ALA A 168 11.60 19.42 4.26
CA ALA A 168 11.13 19.88 2.96
C ALA A 168 10.08 18.96 2.33
N VAL A 169 10.14 17.64 2.60
CA VAL A 169 9.12 16.67 2.18
C VAL A 169 7.85 16.78 3.05
N ILE A 170 8.02 16.88 4.37
CA ILE A 170 6.88 16.86 5.31
C ILE A 170 6.06 18.14 5.23
N ALA A 171 6.71 19.31 5.21
CA ALA A 171 6.05 20.61 5.39
C ALA A 171 4.92 20.89 4.38
N PRO A 172 5.08 20.71 3.06
CA PRO A 172 4.00 20.96 2.11
C PRO A 172 2.79 20.06 2.33
N ILE A 173 3.01 18.78 2.65
CA ILE A 173 1.95 17.81 2.91
C ILE A 173 1.22 18.17 4.20
N GLN A 174 1.94 18.37 5.29
CA GLN A 174 1.40 18.75 6.58
C GLN A 174 0.59 20.06 6.50
N ASN A 175 1.11 21.07 5.81
CA ASN A 175 0.43 22.35 5.62
C ASN A 175 -0.86 22.19 4.81
N TRP A 176 -0.87 21.33 3.79
CA TRP A 176 -2.08 21.05 3.04
C TRP A 176 -3.15 20.38 3.92
N PHE A 177 -2.78 19.36 4.71
CA PHE A 177 -3.73 18.69 5.62
C PHE A 177 -4.28 19.63 6.69
N THR A 178 -3.46 20.44 7.30
CA THR A 178 -3.86 21.32 8.41
C THR A 178 -4.55 22.59 7.94
N GLY A 179 -4.14 23.16 6.83
CA GLY A 179 -4.71 24.39 6.28
C GLY A 179 -5.89 24.15 5.35
N THR A 180 -5.71 23.30 4.33
CA THR A 180 -6.71 23.09 3.28
C THR A 180 -7.66 21.95 3.60
N TRP A 181 -7.16 20.73 3.76
CA TRP A 181 -7.99 19.55 3.91
C TRP A 181 -8.89 19.62 5.16
N LYS A 182 -8.30 19.90 6.31
CA LYS A 182 -9.04 19.98 7.58
C LYS A 182 -10.13 21.04 7.57
N SER A 183 -9.88 22.20 6.94
CA SER A 183 -10.87 23.28 6.86
C SER A 183 -12.14 22.90 6.11
N LYS A 184 -12.07 21.88 5.24
CA LYS A 184 -13.22 21.41 4.44
C LYS A 184 -14.12 20.43 5.19
N TRP A 185 -13.66 19.91 6.32
CA TRP A 185 -14.45 19.02 7.19
C TRP A 185 -15.23 19.73 8.29
N THR A 186 -15.14 21.06 8.36
CA THR A 186 -15.77 21.86 9.39
C THR A 186 -16.57 23.00 8.80
N GLY A 187 -17.59 23.47 9.55
CA GLY A 187 -18.41 24.61 9.18
C GLY A 187 -19.70 24.24 8.45
N SER A 188 -20.48 25.28 8.07
CA SER A 188 -21.80 25.13 7.48
C SER A 188 -21.80 24.54 6.06
N ASN A 189 -20.68 24.62 5.37
CA ASN A 189 -20.53 24.18 3.97
C ASN A 189 -19.87 22.81 3.82
N VAL A 190 -19.75 22.04 4.90
CA VAL A 190 -19.06 20.72 4.88
C VAL A 190 -19.61 19.78 3.81
N PHE A 191 -20.90 19.81 3.53
CA PHE A 191 -21.54 18.96 2.52
C PHE A 191 -21.65 19.61 1.12
N ASP A 192 -21.20 20.84 0.97
CA ASP A 192 -21.17 21.50 -0.35
C ASP A 192 -20.17 20.78 -1.27
N THR A 193 -20.60 20.49 -2.49
CA THR A 193 -19.81 19.68 -3.45
C THR A 193 -18.61 20.42 -4.02
N GLN A 194 -18.61 21.76 -3.96
CA GLN A 194 -17.53 22.58 -4.52
C GLN A 194 -16.58 23.11 -3.46
N THR A 195 -17.06 23.34 -2.24
CA THR A 195 -16.29 24.01 -1.18
C THR A 195 -16.13 23.18 0.08
N GLY A 196 -16.93 22.11 0.24
CA GLY A 196 -16.86 21.18 1.38
C GLY A 196 -15.80 20.09 1.20
N TRP A 197 -15.91 19.03 1.98
CA TRP A 197 -14.96 17.92 1.99
C TRP A 197 -14.77 17.22 0.62
N ARG A 198 -15.80 17.23 -0.23
CA ARG A 198 -15.75 16.68 -1.60
C ARG A 198 -14.83 17.45 -2.54
N SER A 199 -14.48 18.69 -2.18
CA SER A 199 -13.54 19.49 -2.98
C SER A 199 -12.09 19.04 -2.82
N VAL A 200 -11.79 18.31 -1.75
CA VAL A 200 -10.42 17.84 -1.40
C VAL A 200 -10.32 16.32 -1.23
N ASN A 201 -11.41 15.60 -1.44
CA ASN A 201 -11.43 14.15 -1.38
C ASN A 201 -12.18 13.59 -2.59
N ASP A 202 -11.70 12.52 -3.14
CA ASP A 202 -12.44 11.74 -4.11
C ASP A 202 -13.47 10.87 -3.38
N GLU A 203 -14.74 11.25 -3.54
CA GLU A 203 -15.85 10.58 -2.86
C GLU A 203 -16.02 9.15 -3.31
N GLU A 204 -15.79 8.87 -4.60
CA GLU A 204 -15.98 7.55 -5.17
C GLU A 204 -14.97 6.55 -4.60
N SER A 205 -13.69 6.89 -4.58
CA SER A 205 -12.66 6.04 -4.00
C SER A 205 -12.87 5.80 -2.50
N LEU A 206 -13.29 6.84 -1.76
CA LEU A 206 -13.61 6.72 -0.35
C LEU A 206 -14.80 5.78 -0.08
N ILE A 207 -15.86 5.88 -0.89
CA ILE A 207 -17.03 4.99 -0.77
C ILE A 207 -16.64 3.55 -1.10
N LYS A 208 -15.88 3.33 -2.17
CA LYS A 208 -15.38 2.00 -2.55
C LYS A 208 -14.53 1.39 -1.44
N PHE A 209 -13.59 2.17 -0.89
CA PHE A 209 -12.77 1.76 0.24
C PHE A 209 -13.64 1.35 1.44
N TRP A 210 -14.60 2.20 1.82
CA TRP A 210 -15.51 1.93 2.92
C TRP A 210 -16.36 0.67 2.70
N ILE A 211 -16.94 0.49 1.50
CA ILE A 211 -17.74 -0.69 1.17
C ILE A 211 -16.91 -1.98 1.34
N ILE A 212 -15.68 -2.01 0.84
CA ILE A 212 -14.83 -3.20 0.94
C ILE A 212 -14.48 -3.50 2.39
N THR A 213 -14.04 -2.51 3.15
CA THR A 213 -13.66 -2.70 4.56
C THR A 213 -14.85 -3.18 5.42
N GLU A 214 -16.04 -2.62 5.22
CA GLU A 214 -17.26 -3.06 5.92
C GLU A 214 -17.69 -4.47 5.48
N LEU A 215 -17.72 -4.74 4.19
CA LEU A 215 -18.16 -6.02 3.65
C LEU A 215 -17.25 -7.18 4.05
N THR A 216 -15.94 -6.95 4.10
CA THR A 216 -14.95 -7.96 4.51
C THR A 216 -14.73 -8.02 6.01
N GLY A 217 -15.27 -7.08 6.78
CA GLY A 217 -15.03 -6.94 8.21
C GLY A 217 -13.57 -6.64 8.52
N ASP A 218 -12.91 -5.90 7.64
CA ASP A 218 -11.50 -5.52 7.79
C ASP A 218 -11.36 -4.39 8.81
N TYR A 219 -11.27 -4.78 10.08
CA TYR A 219 -11.10 -3.85 11.18
C TYR A 219 -9.74 -3.14 11.12
N ASP A 220 -8.68 -3.85 10.76
CA ASP A 220 -7.33 -3.30 10.69
C ASP A 220 -7.17 -2.34 9.49
N GLY A 221 -7.96 -2.49 8.44
CA GLY A 221 -7.98 -1.57 7.30
C GLY A 221 -8.28 -0.11 7.70
N TRP A 222 -9.05 0.11 8.76
CA TRP A 222 -9.27 1.44 9.34
C TRP A 222 -8.12 1.96 10.19
N MET A 223 -7.22 1.07 10.62
CA MET A 223 -6.04 1.45 11.40
C MET A 223 -4.89 1.93 10.52
N THR A 224 -4.92 1.56 9.23
CA THR A 224 -3.89 1.96 8.25
C THR A 224 -4.54 2.23 6.88
N VAL A 225 -5.10 3.43 6.72
CA VAL A 225 -5.76 3.83 5.47
C VAL A 225 -4.73 4.36 4.49
N LYS A 226 -4.60 3.72 3.33
CA LYS A 226 -3.76 4.22 2.25
C LYS A 226 -4.50 5.29 1.45
N ALA A 227 -3.75 6.32 1.07
CA ALA A 227 -4.26 7.39 0.25
C ALA A 227 -3.17 7.92 -0.69
N TYR A 228 -3.59 8.50 -1.80
CA TYR A 228 -2.66 9.08 -2.76
C TYR A 228 -3.27 10.31 -3.43
N LYS A 229 -2.43 11.16 -3.96
CA LYS A 229 -2.82 12.42 -4.59
C LYS A 229 -1.82 12.79 -5.68
N GLU A 230 -2.32 13.11 -6.88
CA GLU A 230 -1.52 13.79 -7.90
C GLU A 230 -1.21 15.24 -7.50
N ALA A 231 -0.06 15.74 -7.91
CA ALA A 231 0.30 17.13 -7.62
C ALA A 231 -0.66 18.14 -8.28
N ALA A 232 -1.12 17.83 -9.49
CA ALA A 232 -2.03 18.69 -10.26
C ALA A 232 -3.48 18.61 -9.81
N GLU A 233 -3.84 17.65 -8.96
CA GLU A 233 -5.21 17.47 -8.46
C GLU A 233 -5.35 18.03 -7.05
N ASP A 234 -6.56 18.50 -6.72
CA ASP A 234 -6.87 18.97 -5.36
C ASP A 234 -7.38 17.83 -4.46
N LYS A 235 -7.71 16.67 -5.03
CA LYS A 235 -8.38 15.59 -4.33
C LYS A 235 -7.44 14.49 -3.88
N LEU A 236 -7.68 14.01 -2.67
CA LEU A 236 -7.08 12.81 -2.10
C LEU A 236 -7.93 11.60 -2.48
N HIS A 237 -7.32 10.58 -3.06
CA HIS A 237 -7.89 9.28 -3.37
C HIS A 237 -7.56 8.26 -2.27
N TYR A 238 -8.44 7.27 -2.06
CA TYR A 238 -8.33 6.29 -0.99
C TYR A 238 -8.18 4.88 -1.56
N GLY A 239 -7.27 4.10 -0.98
CA GLY A 239 -6.98 2.74 -1.40
C GLY A 239 -5.52 2.53 -1.85
N PRO A 240 -5.21 1.28 -2.28
CA PRO A 240 -6.06 0.09 -2.20
C PRO A 240 -6.35 -0.32 -0.75
N VAL A 241 -7.37 -1.16 -0.54
CA VAL A 241 -7.59 -1.77 0.76
C VAL A 241 -6.45 -2.74 1.03
N TRP A 242 -5.82 -2.60 2.18
CA TRP A 242 -4.61 -3.33 2.51
C TRP A 242 -4.52 -3.55 4.01
N ASP A 243 -4.57 -4.81 4.46
CA ASP A 243 -3.93 -5.45 5.62
C ASP A 243 -4.49 -6.83 5.93
#